data_35de557a3cb415b1ee785ff29d2dbfc1
#
_entry.id   35de557a3cb415b1ee785ff29d2dbfc1
#
_cell.length_a   1.000
_cell.length_b   1.000
_cell.length_c   1.000
_cell.angle_alpha   90.00
_cell.angle_beta   90.00
_cell.angle_gamma   90.00
#
_symmetry.space_group_name_H-M   'P 1'
#
loop_
_entity.id
_entity.type
_entity.pdbx_description
1 polymer ?
#
loop_
_entity_poly.entity_id
_entity_poly.type
_entity_poly.pdbx_seq_one_letter_code
_entity_poly.pdbx_strand_id
1 'polypeptide(L)'
;MQPPQWQGRSLAGPELKVFMTRLTALNRRQVLVATLASVALTSSPLAFAQTPARVSRVFRIGNQKGWLSILKARGTLEKRLAPLGVSVTWTEFNAGPVQLEALNVGAIDFGDVGEAPPIFAQAAGAPLVYAAATVPRPRLEAVIVPKTSTIKTVADLKGKKIALNKGSNVHYLLVKLLEKNGLTYGDVQPIFLAPADARAAFEKGAIDAWVIWDPFLAAAQKTLEARLLADATGVANNRNYYFTSRDFATKNTDVLKIAIEEIDAIDSWISKNKVAASTELSAVLGLDKSITDVFVGRAGYGTKPVTRDILAEQQAIADTFFELKLIPKKLNLLHAAPVDLK
;
A
#
# COMPACT_ATOMS: atom_id res chain seq x y z
N MET A 1 46.03 -16.12 11.03
CA MET A 1 45.94 -14.83 10.31
C MET A 1 45.13 -13.87 11.17
N GLN A 2 45.79 -12.87 11.74
CA GLN A 2 45.17 -11.86 12.62
C GLN A 2 44.60 -10.72 11.78
N PRO A 3 43.52 -10.03 12.21
CA PRO A 3 42.95 -8.87 11.50
C PRO A 3 43.78 -7.60 11.76
N PRO A 4 43.75 -6.63 10.84
CA PRO A 4 44.55 -5.41 10.94
C PRO A 4 43.93 -4.40 11.91
N GLN A 5 44.84 -3.82 12.76
CA GLN A 5 44.54 -2.71 13.65
C GLN A 5 44.54 -1.38 12.91
N TRP A 6 43.53 -0.57 13.10
CA TRP A 6 43.47 0.83 12.66
C TRP A 6 43.96 1.74 13.78
N GLN A 7 45.09 2.37 13.55
CA GLN A 7 45.63 3.45 14.40
C GLN A 7 44.94 4.78 14.02
N GLY A 8 44.35 5.41 15.03
CA GLY A 8 43.81 6.76 14.92
C GLY A 8 44.92 7.82 14.80
N ARG A 9 44.78 8.72 13.82
CA ARG A 9 45.53 9.98 13.78
C ARG A 9 44.63 11.14 14.19
N SER A 10 44.99 11.71 15.34
CA SER A 10 44.50 13.02 15.80
C SER A 10 45.16 14.12 14.94
N LEU A 11 44.33 15.03 14.38
CA LEU A 11 44.79 16.31 13.87
C LEU A 11 44.06 17.41 14.64
N ALA A 12 44.72 17.87 15.72
CA ALA A 12 44.43 19.14 16.34
C ALA A 12 45.38 20.19 15.72
N GLY A 13 44.84 21.16 15.00
CA GLY A 13 45.56 22.37 14.58
C GLY A 13 44.98 23.59 15.33
N PRO A 14 45.84 24.54 15.73
CA PRO A 14 45.43 25.63 16.59
C PRO A 14 45.09 26.89 15.77
N GLU A 15 43.83 27.32 15.78
CA GLU A 15 43.48 28.73 15.46
C GLU A 15 42.04 29.00 15.87
N LEU A 16 41.82 29.37 17.14
CA LEU A 16 40.71 30.20 17.58
C LEU A 16 40.95 30.79 18.96
N LYS A 17 42.00 31.63 19.09
CA LYS A 17 42.14 32.55 20.19
C LYS A 17 42.52 33.89 19.53
N VAL A 18 41.62 34.79 19.38
CA VAL A 18 41.70 36.25 19.38
C VAL A 18 40.34 36.76 18.88
N PHE A 19 39.40 37.04 19.76
CA PHE A 19 38.37 38.08 19.62
C PHE A 19 37.53 38.19 20.91
N MET A 20 38.19 38.37 22.02
CA MET A 20 37.53 38.86 23.26
C MET A 20 38.47 39.82 23.99
N THR A 21 38.45 41.09 23.60
CA THR A 21 38.83 42.17 24.52
C THR A 21 38.42 43.50 23.82
N ARG A 22 37.44 44.15 24.35
CA ARG A 22 37.17 45.61 24.45
C ARG A 22 35.68 45.91 24.38
N LEU A 23 35.07 45.93 25.53
CA LEU A 23 33.95 46.86 25.82
C LEU A 23 34.01 47.14 27.32
N THR A 24 34.85 48.14 27.66
CA THR A 24 34.84 48.80 28.96
C THR A 24 34.05 50.08 28.89
N ALA A 25 33.14 50.20 29.83
CA ALA A 25 32.70 51.44 30.50
C ALA A 25 32.12 52.58 29.65
N LEU A 26 30.85 52.77 29.75
CA LEU A 26 30.23 54.11 29.75
C LEU A 26 29.35 54.29 30.97
N ASN A 27 29.72 55.35 31.72
CA ASN A 27 29.19 55.73 33.02
C ASN A 27 27.72 56.13 33.04
N ARG A 28 27.06 55.75 34.13
CA ARG A 28 25.83 56.32 34.62
C ARG A 28 26.09 57.79 35.04
N ARG A 29 25.51 58.75 34.37
CA ARG A 29 25.12 60.10 34.81
C ARG A 29 25.12 61.03 33.62
N GLN A 30 23.96 61.24 33.07
CA GLN A 30 23.49 62.50 32.49
C GLN A 30 22.15 62.23 31.78
N VAL A 31 21.11 62.18 32.54
CA VAL A 31 19.76 62.36 32.08
C VAL A 31 19.18 63.40 33.01
N LEU A 32 18.83 64.50 32.51
CA LEU A 32 17.67 65.30 32.88
C LEU A 32 17.62 66.59 32.05
N VAL A 33 16.42 66.81 31.54
CA VAL A 33 15.78 68.07 31.16
C VAL A 33 15.63 68.34 29.64
N ALA A 34 14.44 68.25 29.26
CA ALA A 34 13.56 69.07 28.42
C ALA A 34 12.87 68.21 27.34
N THR A 35 11.64 68.26 26.99
CA THR A 35 10.49 69.15 27.13
C THR A 35 9.30 68.38 26.60
N LEU A 36 8.14 68.53 27.19
CA LEU A 36 6.81 68.12 26.72
C LEU A 36 6.51 68.67 25.32
N ALA A 37 6.21 67.75 24.40
CA ALA A 37 5.37 68.05 23.25
C ALA A 37 4.45 66.86 23.00
N SER A 38 3.18 67.05 23.35
CA SER A 38 2.10 66.12 23.18
C SER A 38 1.79 65.94 21.70
N VAL A 39 2.04 64.75 21.16
CA VAL A 39 1.39 64.29 19.94
C VAL A 39 0.71 62.97 20.29
N ALA A 40 -0.60 63.03 20.48
CA ALA A 40 -1.46 61.83 20.58
C ALA A 40 -1.55 61.18 19.19
N LEU A 41 -0.64 60.31 18.91
CA LEU A 41 -0.81 59.32 17.83
C LEU A 41 -1.60 58.15 18.40
N THR A 42 -2.84 58.00 17.96
CA THR A 42 -3.70 56.86 18.17
C THR A 42 -3.01 55.63 17.54
N SER A 43 -2.19 54.95 18.31
CA SER A 43 -1.69 53.63 17.97
C SER A 43 -2.85 52.63 18.16
N SER A 44 -3.65 52.44 17.10
CA SER A 44 -4.47 51.26 17.00
C SER A 44 -3.53 50.04 17.04
N PRO A 45 -3.66 49.11 17.99
CA PRO A 45 -2.94 47.83 17.89
C PRO A 45 -3.49 47.11 16.68
N LEU A 46 -2.68 47.05 15.59
CA LEU A 46 -2.90 46.03 14.59
C LEU A 46 -2.78 44.70 15.31
N ALA A 47 -3.92 44.18 15.75
CA ALA A 47 -4.05 42.81 16.16
C ALA A 47 -3.72 41.95 14.92
N PHE A 48 -2.47 41.57 14.77
CA PHE A 48 -2.14 40.43 13.94
C PHE A 48 -2.94 39.27 14.50
N ALA A 49 -4.08 38.99 13.90
CA ALA A 49 -4.78 37.74 14.10
C ALA A 49 -3.77 36.62 13.75
N GLN A 50 -3.11 36.09 14.76
CA GLN A 50 -2.35 34.86 14.62
C GLN A 50 -3.38 33.83 14.17
N THR A 51 -3.40 33.56 12.87
CA THR A 51 -4.09 32.37 12.37
C THR A 51 -3.55 31.22 13.20
N PRO A 52 -4.38 30.47 13.95
CA PRO A 52 -3.90 29.38 14.76
C PRO A 52 -3.05 28.47 13.86
N ALA A 53 -1.82 28.19 14.27
CA ALA A 53 -0.93 27.30 13.52
C ALA A 53 -1.71 26.01 13.30
N ARG A 54 -2.10 25.76 12.04
CA ARG A 54 -2.81 24.55 11.67
C ARG A 54 -1.89 23.40 12.01
N VAL A 55 -2.29 22.53 12.93
CA VAL A 55 -1.54 21.35 13.30
C VAL A 55 -1.27 20.58 12.01
N SER A 56 0.00 20.50 11.61
CA SER A 56 0.40 19.77 10.40
C SER A 56 0.14 18.30 10.66
N ARG A 57 -0.80 17.72 9.91
CA ARG A 57 -1.07 16.28 9.90
C ARG A 57 -0.28 15.65 8.76
N VAL A 58 0.20 14.42 8.96
CA VAL A 58 0.83 13.62 7.90
C VAL A 58 -0.07 12.43 7.60
N PHE A 59 -0.37 12.22 6.34
CA PHE A 59 -1.09 11.06 5.84
C PHE A 59 -0.10 10.13 5.13
N ARG A 60 0.24 9.01 5.77
CA ARG A 60 1.24 8.06 5.30
C ARG A 60 0.56 6.93 4.54
N ILE A 61 0.78 6.87 3.23
CA ILE A 61 0.14 5.91 2.34
C ILE A 61 1.13 4.84 1.92
N GLY A 62 0.75 3.57 2.13
CA GLY A 62 1.38 2.43 1.50
C GLY A 62 0.73 2.15 0.14
N ASN A 63 1.52 1.92 -0.88
CA ASN A 63 1.02 1.54 -2.19
C ASN A 63 1.77 0.35 -2.78
N GLN A 64 1.07 -0.46 -3.56
CA GLN A 64 1.66 -1.47 -4.42
C GLN A 64 1.73 -0.97 -5.87
N LYS A 65 2.35 -1.74 -6.76
CA LYS A 65 2.36 -1.44 -8.20
C LYS A 65 0.96 -1.58 -8.79
N GLY A 66 0.21 -0.50 -8.85
CA GLY A 66 -1.19 -0.49 -9.28
C GLY A 66 -1.75 0.92 -9.46
N TRP A 67 -3.05 1.06 -9.28
CA TRP A 67 -3.78 2.30 -9.57
C TRP A 67 -3.39 3.46 -8.66
N LEU A 68 -3.02 3.20 -7.42
CA LEU A 68 -2.51 4.24 -6.51
C LEU A 68 -1.20 4.88 -7.02
N SER A 69 -0.44 4.19 -7.89
CA SER A 69 0.73 4.77 -8.53
C SER A 69 0.37 5.93 -9.47
N ILE A 70 -0.79 5.86 -10.15
CA ILE A 70 -1.31 6.97 -10.95
C ILE A 70 -1.75 8.13 -10.05
N LEU A 71 -2.48 7.85 -8.98
CA LEU A 71 -2.90 8.88 -8.02
C LEU A 71 -1.68 9.65 -7.46
N LYS A 72 -0.66 8.90 -7.01
CA LYS A 72 0.61 9.44 -6.55
C LYS A 72 1.28 10.33 -7.60
N ALA A 73 1.40 9.85 -8.85
CA ALA A 73 2.07 10.59 -9.92
C ALA A 73 1.36 11.91 -10.27
N ARG A 74 0.03 11.93 -10.20
CA ARG A 74 -0.78 13.12 -10.49
C ARG A 74 -0.78 14.15 -9.36
N GLY A 75 -0.51 13.74 -8.13
CA GLY A 75 -0.50 14.62 -6.95
C GLY A 75 -1.85 15.30 -6.68
N THR A 76 -2.97 14.72 -7.14
CA THR A 76 -4.29 15.32 -6.93
C THR A 76 -4.75 15.21 -5.51
N LEU A 77 -4.41 14.11 -4.84
CA LEU A 77 -4.69 13.91 -3.41
C LEU A 77 -3.97 14.93 -2.54
N GLU A 78 -2.67 15.16 -2.80
CA GLU A 78 -1.86 16.16 -2.11
C GLU A 78 -2.47 17.56 -2.26
N LYS A 79 -2.89 17.91 -3.48
CA LYS A 79 -3.52 19.21 -3.76
C LYS A 79 -4.82 19.41 -2.99
N ARG A 80 -5.64 18.35 -2.87
CA ARG A 80 -6.90 18.42 -2.12
C ARG A 80 -6.70 18.45 -0.61
N LEU A 81 -5.65 17.83 -0.09
CA LEU A 81 -5.37 17.74 1.33
C LEU A 81 -4.56 18.95 1.87
N ALA A 82 -3.77 19.61 1.03
CA ALA A 82 -2.96 20.77 1.44
C ALA A 82 -3.77 21.89 2.13
N PRO A 83 -4.97 22.30 1.64
CA PRO A 83 -5.78 23.31 2.33
C PRO A 83 -6.23 22.90 3.75
N LEU A 84 -6.23 21.60 4.05
CA LEU A 84 -6.53 21.06 5.37
C LEU A 84 -5.30 20.97 6.29
N GLY A 85 -4.12 21.42 5.83
CA GLY A 85 -2.86 21.31 6.55
C GLY A 85 -2.36 19.86 6.65
N VAL A 86 -2.70 19.00 5.67
CA VAL A 86 -2.28 17.61 5.62
C VAL A 86 -1.25 17.43 4.51
N SER A 87 -0.07 16.91 4.86
CA SER A 87 0.94 16.45 3.92
C SER A 87 0.78 14.95 3.66
N VAL A 88 1.13 14.50 2.44
CA VAL A 88 1.04 13.08 2.06
C VAL A 88 2.44 12.52 1.86
N THR A 89 2.67 11.31 2.36
CA THR A 89 3.89 10.54 2.07
C THR A 89 3.52 9.17 1.52
N TRP A 90 4.36 8.64 0.64
CA TRP A 90 4.13 7.37 -0.04
C TRP A 90 5.28 6.40 0.21
N THR A 91 4.93 5.16 0.54
CA THR A 91 5.88 4.05 0.68
C THR A 91 5.43 2.91 -0.22
N GLU A 92 6.30 2.46 -1.12
CA GLU A 92 6.00 1.33 -2.02
C GLU A 92 6.29 -0.01 -1.36
N PHE A 93 5.39 -0.96 -1.54
CA PHE A 93 5.49 -2.34 -1.05
C PHE A 93 5.36 -3.34 -2.21
N ASN A 94 6.07 -4.44 -2.11
CA ASN A 94 6.05 -5.49 -3.15
C ASN A 94 4.88 -6.48 -3.00
N ALA A 95 4.24 -6.52 -1.83
CA ALA A 95 3.11 -7.42 -1.55
C ALA A 95 2.27 -6.92 -0.36
N GLY A 96 1.01 -7.36 -0.30
CA GLY A 96 0.06 -6.97 0.74
C GLY A 96 0.45 -7.35 2.18
N PRO A 97 0.95 -8.56 2.46
CA PRO A 97 1.32 -8.93 3.82
C PRO A 97 2.29 -7.96 4.48
N VAL A 98 3.40 -7.59 3.81
CA VAL A 98 4.40 -6.65 4.36
C VAL A 98 3.85 -5.22 4.48
N GLN A 99 2.91 -4.83 3.64
CA GLN A 99 2.21 -3.54 3.74
C GLN A 99 1.33 -3.49 4.99
N LEU A 100 0.65 -4.58 5.32
CA LEU A 100 -0.17 -4.66 6.54
C LEU A 100 0.65 -4.80 7.83
N GLU A 101 1.85 -5.35 7.76
CA GLU A 101 2.82 -5.27 8.86
C GLU A 101 3.22 -3.81 9.13
N ALA A 102 3.45 -3.01 8.08
CA ALA A 102 3.74 -1.58 8.21
C ALA A 102 2.56 -0.80 8.82
N LEU A 103 1.30 -1.16 8.49
CA LEU A 103 0.11 -0.60 9.17
C LEU A 103 0.09 -0.98 10.65
N ASN A 104 0.34 -2.25 10.97
CA ASN A 104 0.27 -2.76 12.34
C ASN A 104 1.26 -2.07 13.28
N VAL A 105 2.45 -1.72 12.77
CA VAL A 105 3.46 -0.97 13.55
C VAL A 105 3.31 0.55 13.42
N GLY A 106 2.27 1.03 12.74
CA GLY A 106 2.01 2.46 12.58
C GLY A 106 2.98 3.19 11.65
N ALA A 107 3.69 2.49 10.76
CA ALA A 107 4.56 3.09 9.76
C ALA A 107 3.76 3.72 8.59
N ILE A 108 2.56 3.21 8.30
CA ILE A 108 1.60 3.79 7.37
C ILE A 108 0.22 3.93 8.03
N ASP A 109 -0.61 4.80 7.49
CA ASP A 109 -1.98 5.08 7.96
C ASP A 109 -3.04 4.47 7.06
N PHE A 110 -2.71 4.28 5.77
CA PHE A 110 -3.64 3.87 4.72
C PHE A 110 -2.91 3.09 3.63
N GLY A 111 -3.65 2.24 2.91
CA GLY A 111 -3.13 1.54 1.74
C GLY A 111 -4.18 0.67 1.07
N ASP A 112 -3.75 -0.01 -0.01
CA ASP A 112 -4.57 -0.95 -0.74
C ASP A 112 -3.96 -2.35 -0.74
N VAL A 113 -4.80 -3.37 -0.69
CA VAL A 113 -4.38 -4.76 -0.65
C VAL A 113 -5.50 -5.68 -1.17
N GLY A 114 -5.13 -6.88 -1.64
CA GLY A 114 -6.11 -7.91 -1.99
C GLY A 114 -6.90 -8.43 -0.78
N GLU A 115 -7.79 -9.38 -1.03
CA GLU A 115 -8.80 -9.84 -0.05
C GLU A 115 -8.21 -10.67 1.11
N ALA A 116 -7.13 -11.43 0.91
CA ALA A 116 -6.61 -12.33 1.94
C ALA A 116 -5.68 -11.68 2.99
N PRO A 117 -4.75 -10.77 2.64
CA PRO A 117 -3.81 -10.21 3.61
C PRO A 117 -4.45 -9.58 4.85
N PRO A 118 -5.59 -8.85 4.76
CA PRO A 118 -6.25 -8.29 5.93
C PRO A 118 -6.69 -9.33 6.96
N ILE A 119 -7.04 -10.53 6.50
CA ILE A 119 -7.45 -11.65 7.36
C ILE A 119 -6.26 -12.13 8.21
N PHE A 120 -5.10 -12.30 7.59
CA PHE A 120 -3.88 -12.67 8.32
C PHE A 120 -3.45 -11.58 9.31
N ALA A 121 -3.55 -10.32 8.91
CA ALA A 121 -3.24 -9.18 9.79
C ALA A 121 -4.19 -9.14 11.00
N GLN A 122 -5.51 -9.33 10.80
CA GLN A 122 -6.47 -9.40 11.91
C GLN A 122 -6.23 -10.61 12.82
N ALA A 123 -5.86 -11.75 12.24
CA ALA A 123 -5.50 -12.93 13.02
C ALA A 123 -4.28 -12.68 13.91
N ALA A 124 -3.35 -11.84 13.44
CA ALA A 124 -2.18 -11.37 14.19
C ALA A 124 -2.50 -10.20 15.16
N GLY A 125 -3.74 -9.68 15.17
CA GLY A 125 -4.17 -8.63 16.09
C GLY A 125 -4.05 -7.20 15.56
N ALA A 126 -3.80 -7.00 14.27
CA ALA A 126 -3.71 -5.67 13.68
C ALA A 126 -5.04 -4.89 13.85
N PRO A 127 -5.00 -3.61 14.27
CA PRO A 127 -6.19 -2.78 14.50
C PRO A 127 -6.71 -2.16 13.20
N LEU A 128 -6.82 -2.98 12.14
CA LEU A 128 -7.25 -2.49 10.84
C LEU A 128 -8.77 -2.29 10.74
N VAL A 129 -9.14 -1.38 9.82
CA VAL A 129 -10.51 -1.11 9.39
C VAL A 129 -10.55 -1.11 7.86
N TYR A 130 -11.54 -1.76 7.28
CA TYR A 130 -11.83 -1.68 5.85
C TYR A 130 -12.48 -0.33 5.54
N ALA A 131 -11.79 0.53 4.81
CA ALA A 131 -12.28 1.87 4.46
C ALA A 131 -13.14 1.86 3.19
N ALA A 132 -12.74 1.08 2.18
CA ALA A 132 -13.48 0.90 0.94
C ALA A 132 -13.09 -0.42 0.27
N ALA A 133 -13.84 -0.84 -0.74
CA ALA A 133 -13.58 -2.02 -1.54
C ALA A 133 -13.77 -1.73 -3.03
N THR A 134 -13.06 -2.44 -3.89
CA THR A 134 -13.28 -2.37 -5.33
C THR A 134 -14.42 -3.28 -5.76
N VAL A 135 -14.91 -3.08 -6.99
CA VAL A 135 -15.69 -4.12 -7.68
C VAL A 135 -14.86 -5.40 -7.84
N PRO A 136 -15.49 -6.58 -8.08
CA PRO A 136 -14.74 -7.81 -8.34
C PRO A 136 -13.76 -7.68 -9.51
N ARG A 137 -12.57 -8.29 -9.35
CA ARG A 137 -11.48 -8.26 -10.34
C ARG A 137 -10.88 -9.66 -10.56
N PRO A 138 -11.69 -10.70 -10.79
CA PRO A 138 -11.24 -12.11 -10.77
C PRO A 138 -10.16 -12.42 -11.83
N ARG A 139 -10.10 -11.66 -12.91
CA ARG A 139 -9.10 -11.87 -13.97
C ARG A 139 -7.72 -11.28 -13.69
N LEU A 140 -7.55 -10.54 -12.58
CA LEU A 140 -6.27 -9.94 -12.22
C LEU A 140 -5.33 -10.89 -11.48
N GLU A 141 -5.73 -12.12 -11.23
CA GLU A 141 -4.90 -13.16 -10.64
C GLU A 141 -5.16 -14.51 -11.32
N ALA A 142 -4.13 -15.34 -11.38
CA ALA A 142 -4.24 -16.63 -12.04
C ALA A 142 -3.15 -17.62 -11.59
N VAL A 143 -3.41 -18.90 -11.85
CA VAL A 143 -2.39 -19.93 -11.95
C VAL A 143 -1.83 -19.91 -13.37
N ILE A 144 -0.51 -19.80 -13.48
CA ILE A 144 0.21 -19.89 -14.76
C ILE A 144 1.21 -21.05 -14.73
N VAL A 145 1.48 -21.59 -15.90
CA VAL A 145 2.44 -22.67 -16.14
C VAL A 145 3.40 -22.30 -17.27
N PRO A 146 4.61 -22.87 -17.33
CA PRO A 146 5.50 -22.68 -18.47
C PRO A 146 4.83 -23.01 -19.80
N LYS A 147 5.23 -22.33 -20.88
CA LYS A 147 4.70 -22.56 -22.24
C LYS A 147 4.74 -24.05 -22.62
N THR A 148 5.82 -24.72 -22.29
CA THR A 148 6.08 -26.13 -22.63
C THR A 148 5.49 -27.11 -21.61
N SER A 149 4.83 -26.65 -20.56
CA SER A 149 4.27 -27.50 -19.51
C SER A 149 3.19 -28.46 -20.05
N THR A 150 3.25 -29.71 -19.60
CA THR A 150 2.23 -30.72 -19.87
C THR A 150 0.96 -30.56 -19.03
N ILE A 151 0.99 -29.70 -17.99
CA ILE A 151 -0.17 -29.36 -17.15
C ILE A 151 -1.19 -28.60 -18.00
N LYS A 152 -2.38 -29.17 -18.18
CA LYS A 152 -3.47 -28.58 -19.00
C LYS A 152 -4.68 -28.16 -18.19
N THR A 153 -4.89 -28.78 -17.04
CA THR A 153 -6.04 -28.55 -16.16
C THR A 153 -5.58 -28.32 -14.72
N VAL A 154 -6.46 -27.79 -13.88
CA VAL A 154 -6.18 -27.64 -12.43
C VAL A 154 -5.97 -29.01 -11.76
N ALA A 155 -6.64 -30.06 -12.24
CA ALA A 155 -6.46 -31.43 -11.72
C ALA A 155 -5.02 -31.95 -11.91
N ASP A 156 -4.32 -31.52 -12.96
CA ASP A 156 -2.92 -31.90 -13.22
C ASP A 156 -1.93 -31.27 -12.23
N LEU A 157 -2.40 -30.36 -11.36
CA LEU A 157 -1.57 -29.77 -10.30
C LEU A 157 -1.28 -30.74 -9.14
N LYS A 158 -1.94 -31.90 -9.08
CA LYS A 158 -1.69 -32.89 -8.04
C LYS A 158 -0.21 -33.29 -7.98
N GLY A 159 0.39 -33.19 -6.79
CA GLY A 159 1.80 -33.49 -6.55
C GLY A 159 2.79 -32.43 -7.06
N LYS A 160 2.33 -31.34 -7.68
CA LYS A 160 3.18 -30.33 -8.31
C LYS A 160 3.67 -29.27 -7.33
N LYS A 161 4.85 -28.71 -7.63
CA LYS A 161 5.42 -27.57 -6.89
C LYS A 161 4.82 -26.28 -7.40
N ILE A 162 4.08 -25.59 -6.55
CA ILE A 162 3.33 -24.37 -6.91
C ILE A 162 3.85 -23.19 -6.10
N ALA A 163 4.49 -22.23 -6.76
CA ALA A 163 4.90 -21.01 -6.08
C ALA A 163 3.74 -20.05 -5.88
N LEU A 164 3.70 -19.41 -4.72
CA LEU A 164 2.75 -18.36 -4.37
C LEU A 164 3.28 -17.51 -3.21
N ASN A 165 2.75 -16.31 -3.04
CA ASN A 165 3.04 -15.49 -1.87
C ASN A 165 2.11 -15.88 -0.71
N LYS A 166 2.68 -16.32 0.42
CA LYS A 166 1.93 -16.76 1.59
C LYS A 166 1.05 -15.64 2.15
N GLY A 167 -0.20 -15.95 2.44
CA GLY A 167 -1.15 -15.00 3.05
C GLY A 167 -1.65 -13.90 2.10
N SER A 168 -1.33 -13.97 0.79
CA SER A 168 -1.88 -13.10 -0.24
C SER A 168 -3.17 -13.67 -0.85
N ASN A 169 -3.85 -12.86 -1.67
CA ASN A 169 -5.07 -13.26 -2.37
C ASN A 169 -4.87 -14.52 -3.24
N VAL A 170 -3.72 -14.68 -3.90
CA VAL A 170 -3.41 -15.88 -4.70
C VAL A 170 -3.30 -17.16 -3.84
N HIS A 171 -3.10 -17.03 -2.54
CA HIS A 171 -3.17 -18.18 -1.64
C HIS A 171 -4.62 -18.68 -1.53
N TYR A 172 -5.57 -17.78 -1.41
CA TYR A 172 -7.00 -18.11 -1.43
C TYR A 172 -7.43 -18.66 -2.78
N LEU A 173 -7.00 -18.02 -3.87
CA LEU A 173 -7.28 -18.50 -5.23
C LEU A 173 -6.84 -19.96 -5.42
N LEU A 174 -5.61 -20.30 -5.02
CA LEU A 174 -5.14 -21.69 -5.15
C LEU A 174 -6.06 -22.66 -4.40
N VAL A 175 -6.39 -22.36 -3.15
CA VAL A 175 -7.30 -23.20 -2.34
C VAL A 175 -8.62 -23.39 -3.07
N LYS A 176 -9.26 -22.32 -3.52
CA LYS A 176 -10.58 -22.39 -4.17
C LYS A 176 -10.56 -23.09 -5.53
N LEU A 177 -9.49 -22.94 -6.30
CA LEU A 177 -9.33 -23.68 -7.56
C LEU A 177 -9.14 -25.18 -7.32
N LEU A 178 -8.35 -25.56 -6.32
CA LEU A 178 -8.17 -26.97 -5.97
C LEU A 178 -9.49 -27.59 -5.53
N GLU A 179 -10.20 -26.97 -4.58
CA GLU A 179 -11.52 -27.43 -4.10
C GLU A 179 -12.51 -27.62 -5.26
N LYS A 180 -12.64 -26.64 -6.14
CA LYS A 180 -13.54 -26.70 -7.29
C LYS A 180 -13.23 -27.85 -8.25
N ASN A 181 -11.98 -28.32 -8.27
CA ASN A 181 -11.53 -29.41 -9.14
C ASN A 181 -11.33 -30.73 -8.38
N GLY A 182 -11.91 -30.89 -7.18
CA GLY A 182 -11.88 -32.14 -6.41
C GLY A 182 -10.53 -32.45 -5.76
N LEU A 183 -9.66 -31.44 -5.62
CA LEU A 183 -8.38 -31.56 -4.94
C LEU A 183 -8.44 -30.83 -3.61
N THR A 184 -7.57 -31.23 -2.69
CA THR A 184 -7.32 -30.55 -1.43
C THR A 184 -6.04 -29.74 -1.50
N TYR A 185 -5.86 -28.79 -0.57
CA TYR A 185 -4.60 -28.05 -0.46
C TYR A 185 -3.39 -28.96 -0.16
N GLY A 186 -3.62 -30.11 0.50
CA GLY A 186 -2.59 -31.13 0.76
C GLY A 186 -2.18 -31.96 -0.46
N ASP A 187 -2.93 -31.91 -1.57
CA ASP A 187 -2.59 -32.62 -2.80
C ASP A 187 -1.50 -31.94 -3.62
N VAL A 188 -1.06 -30.74 -3.27
CA VAL A 188 -0.01 -29.98 -3.98
C VAL A 188 1.15 -29.66 -3.04
N GLN A 189 2.27 -29.19 -3.61
CA GLN A 189 3.45 -28.73 -2.86
C GLN A 189 3.57 -27.20 -2.94
N PRO A 190 2.98 -26.43 -2.00
CA PRO A 190 3.07 -24.97 -2.03
C PRO A 190 4.49 -24.52 -1.66
N ILE A 191 5.07 -23.66 -2.49
CA ILE A 191 6.38 -23.05 -2.31
C ILE A 191 6.14 -21.56 -2.05
N PHE A 192 6.43 -21.09 -0.83
CA PHE A 192 6.18 -19.71 -0.47
C PHE A 192 7.34 -18.81 -0.88
N LEU A 193 7.13 -17.97 -1.88
CA LEU A 193 8.11 -17.06 -2.44
C LEU A 193 7.52 -15.66 -2.63
N ALA A 194 8.37 -14.64 -2.50
CA ALA A 194 8.04 -13.30 -2.95
C ALA A 194 7.92 -13.27 -4.49
N PRO A 195 7.17 -12.32 -5.08
CA PRO A 195 6.94 -12.31 -6.54
C PRO A 195 8.22 -12.38 -7.39
N ALA A 196 9.29 -11.66 -7.01
CA ALA A 196 10.55 -11.66 -7.74
C ALA A 196 11.26 -13.03 -7.69
N ASP A 197 11.28 -13.64 -6.51
CA ASP A 197 11.90 -14.97 -6.31
C ASP A 197 11.09 -16.06 -7.02
N ALA A 198 9.75 -15.97 -6.95
CA ALA A 198 8.86 -16.88 -7.68
C ALA A 198 9.06 -16.78 -9.20
N ARG A 199 9.23 -15.56 -9.73
CA ARG A 199 9.58 -15.35 -11.13
C ARG A 199 10.88 -16.04 -11.49
N ALA A 200 11.93 -15.83 -10.71
CA ALA A 200 13.24 -16.46 -10.96
C ALA A 200 13.18 -17.99 -10.88
N ALA A 201 12.41 -18.55 -9.92
CA ALA A 201 12.19 -19.99 -9.81
C ALA A 201 11.40 -20.56 -11.00
N PHE A 202 10.40 -19.81 -11.49
CA PHE A 202 9.60 -20.16 -12.65
C PHE A 202 10.44 -20.19 -13.94
N GLU A 203 11.25 -19.16 -14.17
CA GLU A 203 12.16 -19.07 -15.31
C GLU A 203 13.18 -20.22 -15.35
N LYS A 204 13.66 -20.65 -14.18
CA LYS A 204 14.62 -21.77 -14.05
C LYS A 204 13.97 -23.15 -14.08
N GLY A 205 12.64 -23.25 -14.17
CA GLY A 205 11.92 -24.52 -14.09
C GLY A 205 12.01 -25.22 -12.73
N ALA A 206 12.30 -24.48 -11.65
CA ALA A 206 12.37 -25.01 -10.27
C ALA A 206 11.00 -25.27 -9.65
N ILE A 207 9.95 -24.72 -10.25
CA ILE A 207 8.53 -24.90 -9.89
C ILE A 207 7.71 -25.25 -11.13
N ASP A 208 6.61 -25.98 -10.92
CA ASP A 208 5.75 -26.45 -12.01
C ASP A 208 4.69 -25.43 -12.40
N ALA A 209 4.23 -24.62 -11.44
CA ALA A 209 3.22 -23.58 -11.61
C ALA A 209 3.50 -22.40 -10.69
N TRP A 210 2.96 -21.24 -11.07
CA TRP A 210 3.04 -20.01 -10.29
C TRP A 210 1.65 -19.37 -10.17
N VAL A 211 1.22 -19.06 -8.96
CA VAL A 211 -0.01 -18.32 -8.72
C VAL A 211 0.35 -16.87 -8.42
N ILE A 212 -0.13 -15.95 -9.25
CA ILE A 212 0.33 -14.55 -9.23
C ILE A 212 -0.76 -13.60 -9.74
N TRP A 213 -0.62 -12.34 -9.42
CA TRP A 213 -1.49 -11.23 -9.79
C TRP A 213 -0.82 -10.24 -10.75
N ASP A 214 -1.63 -9.38 -11.40
CA ASP A 214 -1.13 -8.31 -12.24
C ASP A 214 -0.47 -7.17 -11.41
N PRO A 215 0.58 -6.52 -11.91
CA PRO A 215 1.11 -6.64 -13.28
C PRO A 215 2.09 -7.81 -13.49
N PHE A 216 2.46 -8.57 -12.47
CA PHE A 216 3.40 -9.70 -12.59
C PHE A 216 2.84 -10.80 -13.52
N LEU A 217 1.53 -11.06 -13.46
CA LEU A 217 0.84 -12.02 -14.34
C LEU A 217 1.00 -11.62 -15.80
N ALA A 218 0.66 -10.37 -16.15
CA ALA A 218 0.81 -9.87 -17.51
C ALA A 218 2.28 -9.87 -17.96
N ALA A 219 3.20 -9.50 -17.08
CA ALA A 219 4.63 -9.56 -17.37
C ALA A 219 5.08 -10.98 -17.68
N ALA A 220 4.72 -11.98 -16.87
CA ALA A 220 5.07 -13.37 -17.12
C ALA A 220 4.51 -13.89 -18.45
N GLN A 221 3.27 -13.53 -18.79
CA GLN A 221 2.67 -13.89 -20.07
C GLN A 221 3.39 -13.25 -21.27
N LYS A 222 3.81 -11.99 -21.14
CA LYS A 222 4.48 -11.27 -22.24
C LYS A 222 5.94 -11.62 -22.40
N THR A 223 6.68 -11.79 -21.29
CA THR A 223 8.13 -11.95 -21.35
C THR A 223 8.60 -13.41 -21.23
N LEU A 224 7.79 -14.29 -20.61
CA LEU A 224 8.11 -15.71 -20.42
C LEU A 224 7.18 -16.62 -21.22
N GLU A 225 6.26 -16.05 -21.99
CA GLU A 225 5.21 -16.79 -22.72
C GLU A 225 4.44 -17.76 -21.81
N ALA A 226 4.31 -17.40 -20.51
CA ALA A 226 3.61 -18.23 -19.54
C ALA A 226 2.15 -18.44 -19.97
N ARG A 227 1.69 -19.67 -19.89
CA ARG A 227 0.34 -20.03 -20.25
C ARG A 227 -0.58 -19.93 -19.04
N LEU A 228 -1.71 -19.23 -19.18
CA LEU A 228 -2.74 -19.17 -18.16
C LEU A 228 -3.42 -20.54 -18.05
N LEU A 229 -3.45 -21.09 -16.83
CA LEU A 229 -4.15 -22.35 -16.55
C LEU A 229 -5.59 -22.07 -16.10
N ALA A 230 -5.76 -21.22 -15.08
CA ALA A 230 -7.04 -20.80 -14.56
C ALA A 230 -6.89 -19.43 -13.84
N ASP A 231 -7.89 -18.56 -13.96
CA ASP A 231 -8.01 -17.33 -13.17
C ASP A 231 -9.06 -17.50 -12.05
N ALA A 232 -9.36 -16.42 -11.32
CA ALA A 232 -10.31 -16.47 -10.22
C ALA A 232 -11.79 -16.44 -10.66
N THR A 233 -12.09 -16.44 -11.96
CA THR A 233 -13.47 -16.34 -12.45
C THR A 233 -14.33 -17.51 -11.95
N GLY A 234 -15.39 -17.18 -11.22
CA GLY A 234 -16.32 -18.15 -10.65
C GLY A 234 -15.79 -18.94 -9.44
N VAL A 235 -14.67 -18.49 -8.82
CA VAL A 235 -14.13 -19.09 -7.59
C VAL A 235 -13.79 -18.05 -6.52
N ALA A 236 -13.31 -16.86 -6.90
CA ALA A 236 -13.02 -15.77 -5.98
C ALA A 236 -13.31 -14.41 -6.63
N ASN A 237 -13.76 -13.45 -5.84
CA ASN A 237 -14.05 -12.10 -6.33
C ASN A 237 -12.76 -11.30 -6.60
N ASN A 238 -11.69 -11.61 -5.90
CA ASN A 238 -10.43 -10.90 -5.97
C ASN A 238 -10.63 -9.38 -5.88
N ARG A 239 -11.32 -8.93 -4.82
CA ARG A 239 -11.44 -7.50 -4.54
C ARG A 239 -10.12 -6.97 -3.98
N ASN A 240 -9.81 -5.71 -4.30
CA ASN A 240 -8.90 -4.94 -3.47
C ASN A 240 -9.71 -4.21 -2.41
N TYR A 241 -9.12 -4.12 -1.23
CA TYR A 241 -9.62 -3.33 -0.11
C TYR A 241 -8.67 -2.19 0.18
N TYR A 242 -9.26 -1.03 0.45
CA TYR A 242 -8.55 0.11 1.05
C TYR A 242 -8.71 -0.01 2.55
N PHE A 243 -7.61 0.02 3.25
CA PHE A 243 -7.57 -0.18 4.69
C PHE A 243 -6.90 0.99 5.42
N THR A 244 -7.23 1.14 6.68
CA THR A 244 -6.64 2.11 7.60
C THR A 244 -6.61 1.53 9.01
N SER A 245 -5.93 2.20 9.96
CA SER A 245 -6.06 1.85 11.37
C SER A 245 -7.36 2.42 11.94
N ARG A 246 -7.91 1.76 12.97
CA ARG A 246 -9.12 2.24 13.66
C ARG A 246 -8.92 3.65 14.26
N ASP A 247 -7.75 3.91 14.82
CA ASP A 247 -7.40 5.22 15.38
C ASP A 247 -7.40 6.30 14.28
N PHE A 248 -6.79 6.02 13.15
CA PHE A 248 -6.77 6.96 12.02
C PHE A 248 -8.17 7.19 11.46
N ALA A 249 -8.97 6.13 11.28
CA ALA A 249 -10.34 6.21 10.80
C ALA A 249 -11.22 7.13 11.67
N THR A 250 -11.03 7.07 12.99
CA THR A 250 -11.80 7.88 13.94
C THR A 250 -11.38 9.35 13.94
N LYS A 251 -10.07 9.61 13.83
CA LYS A 251 -9.51 10.97 13.98
C LYS A 251 -9.41 11.75 12.67
N ASN A 252 -9.44 11.09 11.52
CA ASN A 252 -9.16 11.65 10.20
C ASN A 252 -10.21 11.27 9.15
N THR A 253 -11.49 11.30 9.51
CA THR A 253 -12.60 10.97 8.60
C THR A 253 -12.65 11.88 7.38
N ASP A 254 -12.28 13.17 7.54
CA ASP A 254 -12.15 14.15 6.47
C ASP A 254 -11.08 13.74 5.44
N VAL A 255 -9.92 13.29 5.90
CA VAL A 255 -8.81 12.82 5.06
C VAL A 255 -9.21 11.55 4.32
N LEU A 256 -9.79 10.57 5.02
CA LEU A 256 -10.22 9.30 4.42
C LEU A 256 -11.29 9.51 3.34
N LYS A 257 -12.27 10.38 3.59
CA LYS A 257 -13.29 10.71 2.61
C LYS A 257 -12.67 11.23 1.32
N ILE A 258 -11.76 12.20 1.42
CA ILE A 258 -11.08 12.80 0.27
C ILE A 258 -10.23 11.73 -0.45
N ALA A 259 -9.52 10.87 0.29
CA ALA A 259 -8.71 9.81 -0.31
C ALA A 259 -9.58 8.84 -1.12
N ILE A 260 -10.70 8.38 -0.58
CA ILE A 260 -11.63 7.47 -1.28
C ILE A 260 -12.25 8.13 -2.51
N GLU A 261 -12.63 9.41 -2.43
CA GLU A 261 -13.13 10.18 -3.57
C GLU A 261 -12.10 10.29 -4.70
N GLU A 262 -10.82 10.58 -4.37
CA GLU A 262 -9.75 10.64 -5.37
C GLU A 262 -9.48 9.28 -6.00
N ILE A 263 -9.53 8.21 -5.23
CA ILE A 263 -9.38 6.85 -5.73
C ILE A 263 -10.51 6.48 -6.68
N ASP A 264 -11.76 6.77 -6.33
CA ASP A 264 -12.92 6.51 -7.21
C ASP A 264 -12.87 7.36 -8.48
N ALA A 265 -12.38 8.60 -8.38
CA ALA A 265 -12.15 9.46 -9.53
C ALA A 265 -11.10 8.87 -10.49
N ILE A 266 -9.99 8.32 -9.97
CA ILE A 266 -8.98 7.61 -10.76
C ILE A 266 -9.57 6.36 -11.41
N ASP A 267 -10.28 5.50 -10.67
CA ASP A 267 -10.95 4.31 -11.19
C ASP A 267 -11.91 4.69 -12.34
N SER A 268 -12.73 5.72 -12.14
CA SER A 268 -13.66 6.24 -13.13
C SER A 268 -12.96 6.77 -14.38
N TRP A 269 -11.84 7.47 -14.20
CA TRP A 269 -11.05 7.98 -15.31
C TRP A 269 -10.41 6.84 -16.11
N ILE A 270 -9.79 5.85 -15.44
CA ILE A 270 -9.18 4.69 -16.11
C ILE A 270 -10.22 3.92 -16.91
N SER A 271 -11.40 3.69 -16.35
CA SER A 271 -12.48 2.98 -17.01
C SER A 271 -12.84 3.59 -18.39
N LYS A 272 -12.81 4.92 -18.47
CA LYS A 272 -13.16 5.69 -19.68
C LYS A 272 -11.97 5.92 -20.62
N ASN A 273 -10.73 5.79 -20.13
CA ASN A 273 -9.51 6.22 -20.83
C ASN A 273 -8.43 5.12 -20.79
N LYS A 274 -8.78 3.87 -21.06
CA LYS A 274 -7.90 2.71 -20.88
C LYS A 274 -6.54 2.84 -21.58
N VAL A 275 -6.51 3.36 -22.81
CA VAL A 275 -5.26 3.55 -23.57
C VAL A 275 -4.34 4.58 -22.90
N ALA A 276 -4.89 5.72 -22.51
CA ALA A 276 -4.14 6.76 -21.82
C ALA A 276 -3.67 6.28 -20.43
N ALA A 277 -4.54 5.59 -19.72
CA ALA A 277 -4.22 5.00 -18.42
C ALA A 277 -3.10 3.95 -18.51
N SER A 278 -3.11 3.11 -19.53
CA SER A 278 -2.03 2.15 -19.79
C SER A 278 -0.71 2.85 -20.08
N THR A 279 -0.72 3.92 -20.86
CA THR A 279 0.48 4.71 -21.16
C THR A 279 1.04 5.37 -19.91
N GLU A 280 0.19 6.00 -19.09
CA GLU A 280 0.60 6.62 -17.83
C GLU A 280 1.13 5.58 -16.84
N LEU A 281 0.44 4.45 -16.72
CA LEU A 281 0.85 3.37 -15.83
C LEU A 281 2.18 2.73 -16.26
N SER A 282 2.41 2.59 -17.57
CA SER A 282 3.70 2.14 -18.14
C SER A 282 4.84 3.04 -17.70
N ALA A 283 4.67 4.35 -17.84
CA ALA A 283 5.68 5.33 -17.44
C ALA A 283 5.95 5.32 -15.92
N VAL A 284 4.89 5.25 -15.10
CA VAL A 284 4.99 5.30 -13.63
C VAL A 284 5.59 4.03 -13.04
N LEU A 285 5.24 2.86 -13.60
CA LEU A 285 5.73 1.56 -13.11
C LEU A 285 7.05 1.13 -13.76
N GLY A 286 7.51 1.81 -14.81
CA GLY A 286 8.67 1.38 -15.59
C GLY A 286 8.46 0.04 -16.30
N LEU A 287 7.22 -0.25 -16.72
CA LEU A 287 6.85 -1.48 -17.41
C LEU A 287 6.60 -1.22 -18.90
N ASP A 288 6.85 -2.24 -19.73
CA ASP A 288 6.47 -2.16 -21.14
C ASP A 288 4.96 -1.91 -21.28
N LYS A 289 4.59 -1.07 -22.25
CA LYS A 289 3.19 -0.72 -22.50
C LYS A 289 2.33 -1.95 -22.83
N SER A 290 2.87 -2.95 -23.48
CA SER A 290 2.15 -4.20 -23.79
C SER A 290 1.74 -4.97 -22.54
N ILE A 291 2.47 -4.82 -21.43
CA ILE A 291 2.14 -5.40 -20.11
C ILE A 291 1.00 -4.60 -19.48
N THR A 292 1.11 -3.29 -19.47
CA THR A 292 0.08 -2.43 -18.86
C THR A 292 -1.21 -2.40 -19.66
N ASP A 293 -1.18 -2.57 -20.98
CA ASP A 293 -2.37 -2.75 -21.81
C ASP A 293 -3.19 -3.99 -21.39
N VAL A 294 -2.51 -5.10 -21.11
CA VAL A 294 -3.16 -6.33 -20.62
C VAL A 294 -3.70 -6.12 -19.21
N PHE A 295 -2.92 -5.53 -18.31
CA PHE A 295 -3.32 -5.27 -16.94
C PHE A 295 -4.57 -4.36 -16.89
N VAL A 296 -4.52 -3.20 -17.56
CA VAL A 296 -5.65 -2.26 -17.65
C VAL A 296 -6.87 -2.92 -18.35
N GLY A 297 -6.64 -3.74 -19.35
CA GLY A 297 -7.71 -4.43 -20.10
C GLY A 297 -8.50 -5.45 -19.28
N ARG A 298 -7.86 -6.08 -18.28
CA ARG A 298 -8.49 -7.13 -17.43
C ARG A 298 -9.30 -6.58 -16.28
N ALA A 299 -8.92 -5.40 -15.77
CA ALA A 299 -9.47 -4.89 -14.53
C ALA A 299 -10.94 -4.49 -14.64
N GLY A 300 -11.70 -4.74 -13.58
CA GLY A 300 -12.93 -4.03 -13.25
C GLY A 300 -12.59 -2.73 -12.54
N TYR A 301 -13.39 -1.69 -12.75
CA TYR A 301 -13.16 -0.36 -12.19
C TYR A 301 -14.35 0.09 -11.36
N GLY A 302 -14.06 0.75 -10.25
CA GLY A 302 -15.00 1.34 -9.32
C GLY A 302 -14.65 0.97 -7.89
N THR A 303 -14.67 2.01 -7.04
CA THR A 303 -14.50 1.90 -5.60
C THR A 303 -15.84 2.07 -4.92
N LYS A 304 -16.16 1.23 -3.96
CA LYS A 304 -17.44 1.17 -3.25
C LYS A 304 -17.24 1.24 -1.76
N PRO A 305 -18.19 1.82 -1.01
CA PRO A 305 -18.24 1.64 0.44
C PRO A 305 -18.28 0.14 0.78
N VAL A 306 -17.66 -0.23 1.88
CA VAL A 306 -17.76 -1.59 2.41
C VAL A 306 -19.16 -1.80 2.99
N THR A 307 -19.85 -2.84 2.53
CA THR A 307 -21.18 -3.23 3.00
C THR A 307 -21.11 -4.50 3.83
N ARG A 308 -22.23 -4.87 4.47
CA ARG A 308 -22.35 -6.16 5.20
C ARG A 308 -22.14 -7.35 4.27
N ASP A 309 -22.63 -7.29 3.04
CA ASP A 309 -22.43 -8.37 2.06
C ASP A 309 -20.96 -8.53 1.67
N ILE A 310 -20.24 -7.41 1.45
CA ILE A 310 -18.79 -7.43 1.18
C ILE A 310 -18.03 -8.02 2.38
N LEU A 311 -18.43 -7.68 3.60
CA LEU A 311 -17.81 -8.29 4.80
C LEU A 311 -18.19 -9.76 4.96
N ALA A 312 -19.37 -10.20 4.52
CA ALA A 312 -19.74 -11.62 4.51
C ALA A 312 -18.92 -12.42 3.49
N GLU A 313 -18.63 -11.85 2.30
CA GLU A 313 -17.66 -12.44 1.36
C GLU A 313 -16.30 -12.62 2.03
N GLN A 314 -15.82 -11.58 2.73
CA GLN A 314 -14.54 -11.57 3.42
C GLN A 314 -14.53 -12.56 4.60
N GLN A 315 -15.66 -12.72 5.30
CA GLN A 315 -15.81 -13.71 6.38
C GLN A 315 -15.65 -15.15 5.85
N ALA A 316 -16.21 -15.45 4.67
CA ALA A 316 -16.07 -16.78 4.06
C ALA A 316 -14.60 -17.11 3.74
N ILE A 317 -13.79 -16.11 3.34
CA ILE A 317 -12.35 -16.29 3.14
C ILE A 317 -11.64 -16.59 4.47
N ALA A 318 -11.99 -15.85 5.53
CA ALA A 318 -11.44 -16.07 6.86
C ALA A 318 -11.79 -17.46 7.42
N ASP A 319 -13.03 -17.90 7.23
CA ASP A 319 -13.48 -19.23 7.67
C ASP A 319 -12.72 -20.32 6.91
N THR A 320 -12.52 -20.20 5.59
CA THR A 320 -11.70 -21.12 4.79
C THR A 320 -10.27 -21.22 5.34
N PHE A 321 -9.62 -20.10 5.63
CA PHE A 321 -8.25 -20.13 6.17
C PHE A 321 -8.19 -20.69 7.60
N PHE A 322 -9.22 -20.51 8.40
CA PHE A 322 -9.30 -21.11 9.73
C PHE A 322 -9.46 -22.64 9.65
N GLU A 323 -10.36 -23.13 8.81
CA GLU A 323 -10.58 -24.57 8.57
C GLU A 323 -9.32 -25.28 8.08
N LEU A 324 -8.57 -24.62 7.21
CA LEU A 324 -7.27 -25.11 6.73
C LEU A 324 -6.13 -24.92 7.73
N LYS A 325 -6.40 -24.39 8.93
CA LYS A 325 -5.40 -24.10 9.98
C LYS A 325 -4.28 -23.15 9.49
N LEU A 326 -4.58 -22.30 8.53
CA LEU A 326 -3.65 -21.28 8.00
C LEU A 326 -3.66 -20.00 8.86
N ILE A 327 -4.72 -19.79 9.63
CA ILE A 327 -4.78 -18.78 10.70
C ILE A 327 -5.07 -19.46 12.05
N PRO A 328 -4.56 -18.94 13.17
CA PRO A 328 -4.60 -19.64 14.48
C PRO A 328 -5.96 -19.53 15.20
N LYS A 329 -6.83 -18.61 14.80
CA LYS A 329 -8.10 -18.33 15.47
C LYS A 329 -9.20 -17.96 14.48
N LYS A 330 -10.44 -18.31 14.84
CA LYS A 330 -11.63 -17.84 14.10
C LYS A 330 -11.78 -16.34 14.27
N LEU A 331 -12.09 -15.65 13.17
CA LEU A 331 -12.27 -14.20 13.15
C LEU A 331 -13.75 -13.83 13.03
N ASN A 332 -14.08 -12.64 13.51
CA ASN A 332 -15.32 -11.95 13.18
C ASN A 332 -14.95 -10.66 12.43
N LEU A 333 -15.21 -10.63 11.15
CA LEU A 333 -14.81 -9.53 10.26
C LEU A 333 -15.57 -8.24 10.55
N LEU A 334 -16.70 -8.29 11.26
CA LEU A 334 -17.40 -7.08 11.72
C LEU A 334 -16.55 -6.24 12.68
N HIS A 335 -15.55 -6.83 13.34
CA HIS A 335 -14.60 -6.07 14.17
C HIS A 335 -13.71 -5.12 13.35
N ALA A 336 -13.57 -5.35 12.06
CA ALA A 336 -12.84 -4.48 11.13
C ALA A 336 -13.78 -3.66 10.22
N ALA A 337 -15.07 -3.63 10.53
CA ALA A 337 -16.04 -2.85 9.79
C ALA A 337 -15.74 -1.34 9.87
N PRO A 338 -16.10 -0.56 8.82
CA PRO A 338 -16.14 0.91 8.91
C PRO A 338 -16.98 1.38 10.09
N VAL A 339 -16.68 2.58 10.60
CA VAL A 339 -17.42 3.17 11.74
C VAL A 339 -18.88 3.44 11.37
N ASP A 340 -19.13 3.72 10.09
CA ASP A 340 -20.43 4.07 9.50
C ASP A 340 -21.02 2.94 8.64
N LEU A 341 -20.70 1.67 8.96
CA LEU A 341 -21.21 0.51 8.24
C LEU A 341 -22.73 0.52 8.13
N LYS A 342 -23.23 0.52 6.90
CA LYS A 342 -24.66 0.46 6.54
C LYS A 342 -25.12 -0.98 6.27
#